data_8d566af47d0d8e3789045bfb7c788b03
#
_entry.id   8d566af47d0d8e3789045bfb7c788b03
#
_cell.length_a   1.000
_cell.length_b   1.000
_cell.length_c   1.000
_cell.angle_alpha   90.00
_cell.angle_beta   90.00
_cell.angle_gamma   90.00
#
_symmetry.space_group_name_H-M   'P 1'
#
loop_
_entity.id
_entity.type
_entity.pdbx_description
1 polymer ?
#
loop_
_entity_poly.entity_id
_entity_poly.type
_entity_poly.pdbx_seq_one_letter_code
_entity_poly.pdbx_strand_id
1 'polypeptide(L)'
;MAISDVTVRQIVSQYTREAGVRNLEREIANVLRKIAKLIAEGKVKKYKVTPKNLHRYLGVPKFLPEMEQEKDDIGVATGLAWTEAGGDIIYVEATIMKGKGNLTLTGHLGDVMKESAQAALSYVRSKTKSLGIKEDVYSKYDIHIHVPAGAIPKDGPSAGITMAT
;
A
#
# COMPACT_ATOMS: atom_id res chain seq x y z
N MET A 1 6.37 34.87 0.05
CA MET A 1 6.22 33.47 -0.40
C MET A 1 5.03 32.89 0.31
N ALA A 2 4.22 32.04 -0.36
CA ALA A 2 3.05 31.40 0.26
C ALA A 2 2.97 29.91 -0.19
N ILE A 3 2.65 29.06 0.75
CA ILE A 3 2.32 27.65 0.53
C ILE A 3 0.87 27.49 1.01
N SER A 4 0.00 26.93 0.17
CA SER A 4 -1.40 26.71 0.56
C SER A 4 -1.56 25.46 1.39
N ASP A 5 -2.61 25.40 2.24
CA ASP A 5 -2.92 24.23 3.07
C ASP A 5 -3.09 22.95 2.23
N VAL A 6 -3.70 23.07 1.04
CA VAL A 6 -3.83 21.95 0.10
C VAL A 6 -2.45 21.42 -0.32
N THR A 7 -1.48 22.31 -0.53
CA THR A 7 -0.10 21.91 -0.88
C THR A 7 0.59 21.24 0.31
N VAL A 8 0.39 21.75 1.52
CA VAL A 8 0.94 21.12 2.74
C VAL A 8 0.36 19.71 2.93
N ARG A 9 -0.95 19.54 2.78
CA ARG A 9 -1.60 18.21 2.82
C ARG A 9 -1.02 17.25 1.78
N GLN A 10 -0.73 17.75 0.57
CA GLN A 10 -0.10 16.94 -0.46
C GLN A 10 1.34 16.54 -0.09
N ILE A 11 2.11 17.42 0.56
CA ILE A 11 3.44 17.06 1.08
C ILE A 11 3.31 15.94 2.11
N VAL A 12 2.37 16.06 3.04
CA VAL A 12 2.12 15.03 4.06
C VAL A 12 1.80 13.68 3.43
N SER A 13 0.84 13.63 2.51
CA SER A 13 0.36 12.37 1.93
C SER A 13 1.31 11.73 0.93
N GLN A 14 2.06 12.54 0.16
CA GLN A 14 2.84 12.03 -0.98
C GLN A 14 4.35 12.03 -0.77
N TYR A 15 4.87 12.76 0.24
CA TYR A 15 6.33 12.91 0.41
C TYR A 15 6.85 12.53 1.79
N THR A 16 6.01 12.54 2.84
CA THR A 16 6.51 12.29 4.20
C THR A 16 5.94 11.02 4.84
N ARG A 17 4.64 10.82 4.84
CA ARG A 17 3.92 9.66 5.40
C ARG A 17 4.52 9.20 6.74
N GLU A 18 4.43 10.07 7.74
CA GLU A 18 5.00 9.86 9.08
C GLU A 18 3.96 10.18 10.16
N ALA A 19 4.11 9.61 11.35
CA ALA A 19 3.25 9.90 12.51
C ALA A 19 3.51 11.29 13.11
N GLY A 20 4.66 11.90 12.83
CA GLY A 20 5.08 13.20 13.31
C GLY A 20 5.09 14.27 12.22
N VAL A 21 5.89 15.33 12.46
CA VAL A 21 6.04 16.47 11.54
C VAL A 21 7.48 16.76 11.14
N ARG A 22 8.43 15.92 11.53
CA ARG A 22 9.87 16.17 11.33
C ARG A 22 10.26 16.13 9.85
N ASN A 23 9.78 15.16 9.11
CA ASN A 23 10.04 15.07 7.67
C ASN A 23 9.25 16.12 6.91
N LEU A 24 8.03 16.45 7.35
CA LEU A 24 7.25 17.55 6.80
C LEU A 24 8.02 18.88 6.90
N GLU A 25 8.58 19.18 8.06
CA GLU A 25 9.42 20.36 8.25
C GLU A 25 10.62 20.37 7.29
N ARG A 26 11.31 19.24 7.17
CA ARG A 26 12.46 19.09 6.25
C ARG A 26 12.08 19.29 4.78
N GLU A 27 10.97 18.72 4.33
CA GLU A 27 10.52 18.87 2.94
C GLU A 27 10.03 20.29 2.67
N ILE A 28 9.33 20.92 3.60
CA ILE A 28 8.99 22.35 3.50
C ILE A 28 10.27 23.20 3.41
N ALA A 29 11.25 22.96 4.27
CA ALA A 29 12.52 23.66 4.24
C ALA A 29 13.29 23.44 2.91
N ASN A 30 13.20 22.25 2.32
CA ASN A 30 13.76 21.97 0.99
C ASN A 30 13.12 22.81 -0.10
N VAL A 31 11.79 22.92 -0.10
CA VAL A 31 11.04 23.76 -1.03
C VAL A 31 11.45 25.22 -0.85
N LEU A 32 11.51 25.69 0.40
CA LEU A 32 11.85 27.07 0.74
C LEU A 32 13.26 27.45 0.26
N ARG A 33 14.26 26.60 0.51
CA ARG A 33 15.65 26.82 0.07
C ARG A 33 15.77 26.93 -1.45
N LYS A 34 15.09 26.03 -2.20
CA LYS A 34 15.11 26.07 -3.67
C LYS A 34 14.48 27.36 -4.22
N ILE A 35 13.40 27.82 -3.61
CA ILE A 35 12.77 29.08 -4.00
C ILE A 35 13.61 30.30 -3.64
N ALA A 36 14.20 30.30 -2.43
CA ALA A 36 15.11 31.35 -1.99
C ALA A 36 16.28 31.51 -2.98
N LYS A 37 16.85 30.39 -3.46
CA LYS A 37 17.88 30.41 -4.51
C LYS A 37 17.38 31.09 -5.78
N LEU A 38 16.18 30.76 -6.27
CA LEU A 38 15.61 31.37 -7.49
C LEU A 38 15.37 32.88 -7.34
N ILE A 39 14.99 33.32 -6.14
CA ILE A 39 14.81 34.75 -5.83
C ILE A 39 16.17 35.44 -5.81
N ALA A 40 17.19 34.87 -5.17
CA ALA A 40 18.54 35.41 -5.11
C ALA A 40 19.18 35.53 -6.50
N GLU A 41 18.89 34.58 -7.40
CA GLU A 41 19.33 34.61 -8.79
C GLU A 41 18.53 35.60 -9.68
N GLY A 42 17.58 36.34 -9.10
CA GLY A 42 16.75 37.30 -9.82
C GLY A 42 15.71 36.68 -10.78
N LYS A 43 15.56 35.35 -10.76
CA LYS A 43 14.66 34.63 -11.68
C LYS A 43 13.18 34.84 -11.34
N VAL A 44 12.85 35.13 -10.06
CA VAL A 44 11.47 35.32 -9.58
C VAL A 44 11.43 36.36 -8.46
N LYS A 45 10.43 37.26 -8.52
CA LYS A 45 10.19 38.27 -7.46
C LYS A 45 9.24 37.77 -6.35
N LYS A 46 8.23 37.01 -6.74
CA LYS A 46 7.23 36.39 -5.81
C LYS A 46 6.93 35.00 -6.29
N TYR A 47 6.73 34.06 -5.35
CA TYR A 47 6.40 32.69 -5.70
C TYR A 47 5.32 32.10 -4.81
N LYS A 48 4.40 31.36 -5.43
CA LYS A 48 3.35 30.60 -4.77
C LYS A 48 3.55 29.11 -5.08
N VAL A 49 3.73 28.32 -4.05
CA VAL A 49 3.79 26.85 -4.19
C VAL A 49 2.37 26.30 -4.21
N THR A 50 2.10 25.51 -5.21
CA THR A 50 0.79 24.89 -5.45
C THR A 50 0.97 23.40 -5.71
N PRO A 51 -0.08 22.58 -5.56
CA PRO A 51 -0.04 21.16 -5.91
C PRO A 51 0.59 20.89 -7.30
N LYS A 52 0.24 21.70 -8.29
CA LYS A 52 0.70 21.52 -9.68
C LYS A 52 2.20 21.72 -9.87
N ASN A 53 2.86 22.55 -9.06
CA ASN A 53 4.28 22.85 -9.22
C ASN A 53 5.18 22.24 -8.14
N LEU A 54 4.59 21.51 -7.17
CA LEU A 54 5.30 20.91 -6.05
C LEU A 54 6.40 19.92 -6.51
N HIS A 55 6.11 19.14 -7.55
CA HIS A 55 7.04 18.16 -8.12
C HIS A 55 8.36 18.78 -8.63
N ARG A 56 8.36 20.06 -8.98
CA ARG A 56 9.59 20.77 -9.40
C ARG A 56 10.60 20.92 -8.25
N TYR A 57 10.11 20.89 -7.02
CA TYR A 57 10.93 21.05 -5.82
C TYR A 57 11.23 19.74 -5.12
N LEU A 58 10.25 18.85 -5.03
CA LEU A 58 10.37 17.60 -4.28
C LEU A 58 10.59 16.37 -5.16
N GLY A 59 10.47 16.53 -6.49
CA GLY A 59 10.57 15.42 -7.43
C GLY A 59 9.27 14.60 -7.52
N VAL A 60 9.39 13.36 -7.94
CA VAL A 60 8.26 12.44 -8.05
C VAL A 60 7.73 12.11 -6.64
N PRO A 61 6.40 12.04 -6.46
CA PRO A 61 5.82 11.58 -5.20
C PRO A 61 6.43 10.25 -4.74
N LYS A 62 6.81 10.18 -3.47
CA LYS A 62 7.37 8.96 -2.85
C LYS A 62 6.27 7.96 -2.51
N PHE A 63 5.10 8.48 -2.19
CA PHE A 63 3.92 7.70 -1.83
C PHE A 63 2.79 8.11 -2.76
N LEU A 64 2.28 7.15 -3.50
CA LEU A 64 1.04 7.32 -4.26
C LEU A 64 -0.11 6.84 -3.37
N PRO A 65 -1.25 7.54 -3.32
CA PRO A 65 -2.43 6.97 -2.72
C PRO A 65 -2.72 5.65 -3.43
N GLU A 66 -2.86 4.56 -2.68
CA GLU A 66 -3.41 3.35 -3.24
C GLU A 66 -4.84 3.69 -3.66
N MET A 67 -5.09 3.69 -4.97
CA MET A 67 -6.44 3.93 -5.48
C MET A 67 -7.24 2.68 -5.17
N GLU A 68 -8.40 2.87 -4.54
CA GLU A 68 -9.41 1.81 -4.48
C GLU A 68 -9.59 1.26 -5.90
N GLN A 69 -9.52 -0.06 -6.05
CA GLN A 69 -9.91 -0.67 -7.31
C GLN A 69 -11.38 -0.37 -7.51
N GLU A 70 -11.70 0.37 -8.56
CA GLU A 70 -13.09 0.72 -8.91
C GLU A 70 -13.90 -0.48 -9.40
N LYS A 71 -13.26 -1.63 -9.58
CA LYS A 71 -13.89 -2.85 -10.10
C LYS A 71 -13.52 -4.05 -9.24
N ASP A 72 -14.51 -4.88 -9.00
CA ASP A 72 -14.30 -6.19 -8.37
C ASP A 72 -13.53 -7.10 -9.33
N ASP A 73 -12.40 -7.62 -8.87
CA ASP A 73 -11.61 -8.61 -9.59
C ASP A 73 -11.66 -9.96 -8.89
N ILE A 74 -11.86 -11.02 -9.67
CA ILE A 74 -11.87 -12.39 -9.14
C ILE A 74 -10.48 -12.74 -8.61
N GLY A 75 -10.43 -13.20 -7.35
CA GLY A 75 -9.18 -13.56 -6.69
C GLY A 75 -8.47 -12.37 -6.06
N VAL A 76 -9.13 -11.24 -5.90
CA VAL A 76 -8.59 -10.08 -5.20
C VAL A 76 -9.51 -9.70 -4.03
N ALA A 77 -8.96 -9.69 -2.83
CA ALA A 77 -9.67 -9.27 -1.64
C ALA A 77 -9.00 -8.02 -1.04
N THR A 78 -9.84 -7.06 -0.64
CA THR A 78 -9.37 -5.81 0.00
C THR A 78 -9.31 -5.99 1.50
N GLY A 79 -8.15 -5.73 2.09
CA GLY A 79 -7.92 -5.70 3.52
C GLY A 79 -7.53 -4.32 4.02
N LEU A 80 -7.53 -4.16 5.33
CA LEU A 80 -7.09 -2.94 6.00
C LEU A 80 -5.86 -3.25 6.85
N ALA A 81 -4.86 -2.39 6.75
CA ALA A 81 -3.68 -2.42 7.59
C ALA A 81 -3.60 -1.14 8.42
N TRP A 82 -3.11 -1.27 9.64
CA TRP A 82 -2.73 -0.13 10.45
C TRP A 82 -1.25 0.16 10.29
N THR A 83 -0.90 1.43 10.14
CA THR A 83 0.48 1.90 10.09
C THR A 83 0.66 3.08 11.05
N GLU A 84 1.89 3.40 11.40
CA GLU A 84 2.18 4.58 12.24
C GLU A 84 1.67 5.89 11.64
N ALA A 85 1.49 5.93 10.32
CA ALA A 85 0.95 7.08 9.60
C ALA A 85 -0.58 7.05 9.42
N GLY A 86 -1.26 6.02 9.92
CA GLY A 86 -2.71 5.83 9.82
C GLY A 86 -3.11 4.52 9.16
N GLY A 87 -4.38 4.38 8.82
CA GLY A 87 -4.92 3.24 8.08
C GLY A 87 -4.43 3.21 6.63
N ASP A 88 -4.26 2.01 6.11
CA ASP A 88 -3.84 1.75 4.74
C ASP A 88 -4.67 0.61 4.15
N ILE A 89 -4.87 0.63 2.83
CA ILE A 89 -5.54 -0.44 2.11
C ILE A 89 -4.47 -1.43 1.66
N ILE A 90 -4.76 -2.72 1.81
CA ILE A 90 -3.95 -3.78 1.24
C ILE A 90 -4.80 -4.65 0.33
N TYR A 91 -4.23 -5.10 -0.75
CA TYR A 91 -4.84 -6.09 -1.62
C TYR A 91 -4.21 -7.44 -1.36
N VAL A 92 -5.04 -8.47 -1.31
CA VAL A 92 -4.63 -9.86 -1.25
C VAL A 92 -5.07 -10.51 -2.55
N GLU A 93 -4.11 -10.91 -3.36
CA GLU A 93 -4.34 -11.52 -4.65
C GLU A 93 -4.15 -13.03 -4.53
N ALA A 94 -5.14 -13.79 -4.95
CA ALA A 94 -5.09 -15.25 -4.95
C ALA A 94 -5.22 -15.79 -6.39
N THR A 95 -4.27 -16.61 -6.79
CA THR A 95 -4.27 -17.27 -8.09
C THR A 95 -4.23 -18.78 -7.93
N ILE A 96 -5.04 -19.47 -8.71
CA ILE A 96 -5.09 -20.94 -8.76
C ILE A 96 -4.47 -21.40 -10.07
N MET A 97 -3.56 -22.35 -10.00
CA MET A 97 -2.88 -22.93 -11.15
C MET A 97 -2.82 -24.46 -11.04
N LYS A 98 -2.77 -25.17 -12.15
CA LYS A 98 -2.60 -26.64 -12.13
C LYS A 98 -1.33 -27.02 -11.37
N GLY A 99 -1.45 -27.94 -10.43
CA GLY A 99 -0.34 -28.30 -9.55
C GLY A 99 -0.62 -29.55 -8.69
N LYS A 100 -0.08 -29.57 -7.51
CA LYS A 100 -0.14 -30.72 -6.57
C LYS A 100 -0.69 -30.34 -5.20
N GLY A 101 -1.30 -29.18 -5.05
CA GLY A 101 -1.87 -28.69 -3.78
C GLY A 101 -0.90 -27.88 -2.94
N ASN A 102 0.11 -27.28 -3.55
CA ASN A 102 1.06 -26.43 -2.83
C ASN A 102 0.46 -25.03 -2.58
N LEU A 103 0.84 -24.45 -1.45
CA LEU A 103 0.58 -23.03 -1.14
C LEU A 103 1.88 -22.24 -1.30
N THR A 104 1.85 -21.25 -2.17
CA THR A 104 2.95 -20.29 -2.36
C THR A 104 2.53 -18.94 -1.80
N LEU A 105 3.40 -18.31 -1.02
CA LEU A 105 3.15 -17.01 -0.40
C LEU A 105 4.23 -16.03 -0.82
N THR A 106 3.84 -14.85 -1.30
CA THR A 106 4.76 -13.77 -1.68
C THR A 106 4.27 -12.41 -1.20
N GLY A 107 5.15 -11.40 -1.11
CA GLY A 107 4.79 -10.03 -0.76
C GLY A 107 5.31 -9.53 0.59
N HIS A 108 6.51 -9.91 1.01
CA HIS A 108 7.12 -9.47 2.29
C HIS A 108 6.23 -9.73 3.53
N LEU A 109 5.58 -10.89 3.54
CA LEU A 109 4.73 -11.29 4.66
C LEU A 109 5.59 -11.63 5.88
N GLY A 110 5.22 -11.07 7.04
CA GLY A 110 5.73 -11.50 8.34
C GLY A 110 5.22 -12.89 8.70
N ASP A 111 5.74 -13.45 9.79
CA ASP A 111 5.43 -14.83 10.16
C ASP A 111 3.97 -15.02 10.59
N VAL A 112 3.37 -14.01 11.25
CA VAL A 112 1.94 -14.04 11.63
C VAL A 112 1.04 -14.05 10.38
N MET A 113 1.37 -13.31 9.35
CA MET A 113 0.60 -13.34 8.10
C MET A 113 0.76 -14.65 7.33
N LYS A 114 1.96 -15.26 7.34
CA LYS A 114 2.18 -16.58 6.72
C LYS A 114 1.36 -17.66 7.44
N GLU A 115 1.33 -17.63 8.76
CA GLU A 115 0.52 -18.52 9.57
C GLU A 115 -0.98 -18.30 9.31
N SER A 116 -1.41 -17.04 9.23
CA SER A 116 -2.79 -16.68 8.88
C SER A 116 -3.21 -17.21 7.51
N ALA A 117 -2.34 -17.18 6.51
CA ALA A 117 -2.63 -17.74 5.18
C ALA A 117 -2.78 -19.27 5.22
N GLN A 118 -1.95 -19.97 6.01
CA GLN A 118 -2.07 -21.41 6.21
C GLN A 118 -3.37 -21.78 6.95
N ALA A 119 -3.71 -21.00 7.99
CA ALA A 119 -4.96 -21.18 8.71
C ALA A 119 -6.18 -20.91 7.83
N ALA A 120 -6.15 -19.86 7.01
CA ALA A 120 -7.20 -19.55 6.04
C ALA A 120 -7.42 -20.69 5.05
N LEU A 121 -6.35 -21.23 4.45
CA LEU A 121 -6.45 -22.38 3.56
C LEU A 121 -7.02 -23.60 4.27
N SER A 122 -6.60 -23.90 5.50
CA SER A 122 -7.12 -24.99 6.29
C SER A 122 -8.60 -24.83 6.59
N TYR A 123 -9.04 -23.61 6.91
CA TYR A 123 -10.44 -23.27 7.12
C TYR A 123 -11.27 -23.49 5.85
N VAL A 124 -10.85 -22.92 4.71
CA VAL A 124 -11.54 -23.09 3.43
C VAL A 124 -11.65 -24.56 3.03
N ARG A 125 -10.57 -25.33 3.22
CA ARG A 125 -10.60 -26.80 3.02
C ARG A 125 -11.61 -27.50 3.92
N SER A 126 -11.74 -27.11 5.18
CA SER A 126 -12.72 -27.71 6.10
C SER A 126 -14.16 -27.38 5.72
N LYS A 127 -14.39 -26.30 4.95
CA LYS A 127 -15.70 -25.82 4.49
C LYS A 127 -16.00 -26.11 3.02
N THR A 128 -15.18 -26.90 2.37
CA THR A 128 -15.25 -27.24 0.94
C THR A 128 -16.69 -27.53 0.46
N LYS A 129 -17.42 -28.39 1.17
CA LYS A 129 -18.82 -28.74 0.80
C LYS A 129 -19.78 -27.56 0.90
N SER A 130 -19.68 -26.75 1.96
CA SER A 130 -20.57 -25.60 2.17
C SER A 130 -20.28 -24.44 1.21
N LEU A 131 -19.05 -24.35 0.72
CA LEU A 131 -18.61 -23.37 -0.27
C LEU A 131 -18.81 -23.81 -1.71
N GLY A 132 -19.29 -25.04 -1.95
CA GLY A 132 -19.50 -25.58 -3.29
C GLY A 132 -18.20 -25.87 -4.06
N ILE A 133 -17.07 -25.95 -3.36
CA ILE A 133 -15.76 -26.23 -3.96
C ILE A 133 -15.63 -27.75 -4.15
N LYS A 134 -15.04 -28.20 -5.27
CA LYS A 134 -14.74 -29.59 -5.50
C LYS A 134 -13.56 -30.04 -4.62
N GLU A 135 -13.69 -31.22 -3.98
CA GLU A 135 -12.65 -31.73 -3.07
C GLU A 135 -11.29 -31.96 -3.74
N ASP A 136 -11.28 -32.28 -5.04
CA ASP A 136 -10.08 -32.53 -5.83
C ASP A 136 -9.26 -31.27 -6.16
N VAL A 137 -9.83 -30.07 -5.96
CA VAL A 137 -9.13 -28.78 -6.19
C VAL A 137 -7.81 -28.74 -5.42
N TYR A 138 -7.83 -29.12 -4.16
CA TYR A 138 -6.64 -29.04 -3.29
C TYR A 138 -5.56 -30.10 -3.58
N SER A 139 -5.80 -31.04 -4.46
CA SER A 139 -4.81 -32.03 -4.90
C SER A 139 -4.34 -31.81 -6.32
N LYS A 140 -5.11 -31.05 -7.12
CA LYS A 140 -4.86 -30.82 -8.53
C LYS A 140 -4.40 -29.41 -8.87
N TYR A 141 -4.50 -28.49 -7.92
CA TYR A 141 -4.15 -27.09 -8.14
C TYR A 141 -3.25 -26.57 -7.02
N ASP A 142 -2.27 -25.81 -7.38
CA ASP A 142 -1.49 -24.99 -6.46
C ASP A 142 -2.19 -23.64 -6.28
N ILE A 143 -2.07 -23.06 -5.09
CA ILE A 143 -2.62 -21.75 -4.73
C ILE A 143 -1.45 -20.82 -4.47
N HIS A 144 -1.46 -19.67 -5.12
CA HIS A 144 -0.49 -18.62 -4.87
C HIS A 144 -1.22 -17.40 -4.29
N ILE A 145 -0.85 -17.00 -3.09
CA ILE A 145 -1.31 -15.78 -2.45
C ILE A 145 -0.19 -14.76 -2.53
N HIS A 146 -0.50 -13.63 -3.13
CA HIS A 146 0.39 -12.47 -3.23
C HIS A 146 -0.23 -11.28 -2.51
N VAL A 147 0.54 -10.63 -1.65
CA VAL A 147 0.15 -9.36 -1.04
C VAL A 147 1.10 -8.30 -1.55
N PRO A 148 0.71 -7.52 -2.60
CA PRO A 148 1.54 -6.45 -3.10
C PRO A 148 1.93 -5.53 -1.95
N ALA A 149 3.19 -5.55 -1.58
CA ALA A 149 3.69 -4.70 -0.54
C ALA A 149 4.70 -3.76 -1.17
N GLY A 150 4.54 -2.48 -0.93
CA GLY A 150 5.67 -1.57 -1.03
C GLY A 150 6.82 -2.04 -0.15
N ALA A 151 7.82 -1.21 0.07
CA ALA A 151 9.02 -1.54 0.86
C ALA A 151 8.76 -1.84 2.37
N ILE A 152 7.51 -1.83 2.82
CA ILE A 152 7.14 -2.00 4.24
C ILE A 152 6.71 -3.44 4.47
N PRO A 153 7.38 -4.20 5.36
CA PRO A 153 6.92 -5.51 5.79
C PRO A 153 5.52 -5.40 6.37
N LYS A 154 4.63 -6.30 5.95
CA LYS A 154 3.25 -6.36 6.48
C LYS A 154 3.15 -7.57 7.38
N ASP A 155 2.67 -7.34 8.61
CA ASP A 155 2.39 -8.40 9.56
C ASP A 155 1.18 -8.02 10.44
N GLY A 156 0.31 -8.97 10.74
CA GLY A 156 -0.84 -8.74 11.59
C GLY A 156 -1.88 -9.86 11.53
N PRO A 157 -2.58 -10.11 12.64
CA PRO A 157 -3.55 -11.22 12.75
C PRO A 157 -4.87 -10.94 12.02
N SER A 158 -5.18 -9.69 11.69
CA SER A 158 -6.45 -9.30 11.04
C SER A 158 -6.55 -9.72 9.57
N ALA A 159 -5.44 -10.09 8.94
CA ALA A 159 -5.41 -10.49 7.54
C ALA A 159 -6.04 -11.86 7.26
N GLY A 160 -6.27 -12.69 8.28
CA GLY A 160 -6.77 -14.06 8.13
C GLY A 160 -8.09 -14.15 7.39
N ILE A 161 -9.05 -13.27 7.71
CA ILE A 161 -10.35 -13.29 7.03
C ILE A 161 -10.21 -12.83 5.55
N THR A 162 -9.43 -11.80 5.29
CA THR A 162 -9.17 -11.32 3.94
C THR A 162 -8.50 -12.38 3.06
N MET A 163 -7.64 -13.22 3.65
CA MET A 163 -6.98 -14.33 2.95
C MET A 163 -7.90 -15.53 2.72
N ALA A 164 -8.99 -15.65 3.49
CA ALA A 164 -9.95 -16.73 3.35
C ALA A 164 -11.10 -16.39 2.38
N THR A 165 -11.29 -15.11 2.09
CA THR A 165 -12.30 -14.60 1.17
C THR A 165 -11.89 -14.80 -0.27
#